data_83e6cbe0bc010e849672e87032476b92
#
_entry.id   83e6cbe0bc010e849672e87032476b92
#
_cell.length_a   1.000
_cell.length_b   1.000
_cell.length_c   1.000
_cell.angle_alpha   90.00
_cell.angle_beta   90.00
_cell.angle_gamma   90.00
#
_symmetry.space_group_name_H-M   'P 1'
#
loop_
_entity.id
_entity.type
_entity.pdbx_description
1 polymer ?
#
loop_
_entity_poly.entity_id
_entity_poly.type
_entity_poly.pdbx_seq_one_letter_code
_entity_poly.pdbx_strand_id
1 'polypeptide(L)'
;MSHISFFNGKFIPTNEVSLNLIDNFLTVVRGYQVFTFLKTTNQGQPIFLDHHINRVFNNVNKMKMATQESKNDVRNLVFETLSKNDCSNQECNIMIAFLGGKPGDSSGLIPAHPSRLLIFITPARKHPEEFYTNGISIGLIEHARSNADIKAPMTYGPALLAQNTLAKDNAYNEILYTDKGKVLEGTTFSFFIIKNDESVVTSKADGSILSSITRLALIDILKINQIGIEEKNLTLDEVYKSKEAFIASSTRDIIPVISIENNIIGDGNIGIATKKIMELYQLELSKIKSD
;
A
#
# COMPACT_ATOMS: atom_id res chain seq x y z
N MET A 1 -2.24 18.37 -19.51
CA MET A 1 -0.74 18.45 -19.50
C MET A 1 -0.23 17.09 -19.09
N SER A 2 0.91 16.61 -19.61
CA SER A 2 1.52 15.36 -19.13
C SER A 2 2.13 15.62 -17.74
N HIS A 3 1.97 14.68 -16.81
CA HIS A 3 2.64 14.75 -15.51
C HIS A 3 4.16 14.68 -15.68
N ILE A 4 4.89 15.26 -14.74
CA ILE A 4 6.36 15.24 -14.68
C ILE A 4 6.77 14.25 -13.59
N SER A 5 7.76 13.42 -13.89
CA SER A 5 8.41 12.49 -12.98
C SER A 5 9.89 12.84 -12.83
N PHE A 6 10.49 12.44 -11.69
CA PHE A 6 11.93 12.49 -11.51
C PHE A 6 12.53 11.11 -11.81
N PHE A 7 13.48 11.05 -12.74
CA PHE A 7 14.17 9.81 -13.05
C PHE A 7 15.61 10.07 -13.48
N ASN A 8 16.53 9.33 -12.91
CA ASN A 8 17.95 9.36 -13.26
C ASN A 8 18.55 10.79 -13.23
N GLY A 9 18.27 11.53 -12.15
CA GLY A 9 18.76 12.89 -11.94
C GLY A 9 18.06 13.99 -12.74
N LYS A 10 16.95 13.68 -13.45
CA LYS A 10 16.24 14.61 -14.32
C LYS A 10 14.73 14.59 -14.08
N PHE A 11 14.11 15.75 -14.30
CA PHE A 11 12.65 15.87 -14.40
C PHE A 11 12.23 15.70 -15.86
N ILE A 12 11.39 14.73 -16.13
CA ILE A 12 10.96 14.37 -17.50
C ILE A 12 9.46 14.12 -17.52
N PRO A 13 8.79 14.32 -18.68
CA PRO A 13 7.39 13.93 -18.83
C PRO A 13 7.18 12.46 -18.44
N THR A 14 6.15 12.19 -17.66
CA THR A 14 5.88 10.84 -17.12
C THR A 14 5.72 9.79 -18.21
N ASN A 15 5.13 10.15 -19.35
CA ASN A 15 4.98 9.27 -20.51
C ASN A 15 6.28 9.02 -21.30
N GLU A 16 7.35 9.76 -20.99
CA GLU A 16 8.68 9.57 -21.56
C GLU A 16 9.60 8.73 -20.65
N VAL A 17 9.16 8.44 -19.43
CA VAL A 17 9.90 7.53 -18.53
C VAL A 17 9.99 6.15 -19.16
N SER A 18 11.19 5.77 -19.58
CA SER A 18 11.45 4.46 -20.18
C SER A 18 12.62 3.75 -19.52
N LEU A 19 12.51 2.45 -19.42
CA LEU A 19 13.54 1.58 -18.86
C LEU A 19 14.16 0.74 -19.99
N ASN A 20 15.35 1.13 -20.44
CA ASN A 20 16.13 0.28 -21.33
C ASN A 20 16.40 -1.07 -20.68
N LEU A 21 16.08 -2.18 -21.37
CA LEU A 21 16.14 -3.53 -20.80
C LEU A 21 17.55 -3.92 -20.33
N ILE A 22 18.59 -3.56 -21.09
CA ILE A 22 19.97 -3.91 -20.75
C ILE A 22 20.41 -3.20 -19.48
N ASP A 23 20.16 -1.88 -19.40
CA ASP A 23 20.56 -1.07 -18.26
C ASP A 23 19.69 -1.26 -17.02
N ASN A 24 18.56 -1.95 -17.16
CA ASN A 24 17.61 -2.23 -16.08
C ASN A 24 17.30 -3.72 -15.93
N PHE A 25 18.18 -4.60 -16.37
CA PHE A 25 17.93 -6.04 -16.37
C PHE A 25 17.52 -6.59 -15.00
N LEU A 26 18.23 -6.21 -13.93
CA LEU A 26 17.90 -6.63 -12.57
C LEU A 26 16.52 -6.12 -12.14
N THR A 27 16.18 -4.88 -12.51
CA THR A 27 14.88 -4.28 -12.22
C THR A 27 13.75 -4.99 -12.96
N VAL A 28 13.86 -5.08 -14.29
CA VAL A 28 12.78 -5.55 -15.16
C VAL A 28 12.64 -7.07 -15.18
N VAL A 29 13.77 -7.79 -15.24
CA VAL A 29 13.77 -9.26 -15.40
C VAL A 29 13.84 -10.00 -14.08
N ARG A 30 14.47 -9.41 -13.06
CA ARG A 30 14.63 -10.05 -11.74
C ARG A 30 13.77 -9.44 -10.64
N GLY A 31 13.05 -8.34 -10.91
CA GLY A 31 12.24 -7.64 -9.92
C GLY A 31 13.07 -7.03 -8.78
N TYR A 32 14.39 -6.83 -8.97
CA TYR A 32 15.27 -6.27 -7.96
C TYR A 32 15.07 -4.76 -7.87
N GLN A 33 14.05 -4.39 -7.14
CA GLN A 33 13.67 -3.02 -6.82
C GLN A 33 12.77 -3.00 -5.60
N VAL A 34 12.75 -1.87 -4.92
CA VAL A 34 11.81 -1.60 -3.82
C VAL A 34 11.05 -0.33 -4.11
N PHE A 35 9.83 -0.22 -3.60
CA PHE A 35 9.04 0.98 -3.79
C PHE A 35 8.12 1.27 -2.61
N THR A 36 7.63 2.48 -2.59
CA THR A 36 6.49 2.87 -1.75
C THR A 36 5.48 3.60 -2.61
N PHE A 37 4.22 3.57 -2.19
CA PHE A 37 3.13 4.20 -2.93
C PHE A 37 2.25 4.96 -1.95
N LEU A 38 2.00 6.23 -2.23
CA LEU A 38 1.17 7.12 -1.43
C LEU A 38 0.36 8.03 -2.34
N LYS A 39 -0.59 8.74 -1.78
CA LYS A 39 -1.31 9.79 -2.49
C LYS A 39 -1.13 11.15 -1.81
N THR A 40 -1.51 12.21 -2.49
CA THR A 40 -1.64 13.54 -1.90
C THR A 40 -3.05 13.75 -1.35
N THR A 41 -3.20 14.76 -0.49
CA THR A 41 -4.49 15.40 -0.23
C THR A 41 -4.97 16.15 -1.48
N ASN A 42 -6.23 16.63 -1.47
CA ASN A 42 -6.75 17.51 -2.53
C ASN A 42 -6.00 18.85 -2.63
N GLN A 43 -5.22 19.23 -1.61
CA GLN A 43 -4.35 20.42 -1.61
C GLN A 43 -2.91 20.09 -2.07
N GLY A 44 -2.68 18.89 -2.61
CA GLY A 44 -1.37 18.47 -3.13
C GLY A 44 -0.36 18.06 -2.07
N GLN A 45 -0.75 17.93 -0.79
CA GLN A 45 0.18 17.53 0.27
C GLN A 45 0.34 16.01 0.34
N PRO A 46 1.57 15.46 0.32
CA PRO A 46 1.79 14.02 0.35
C PRO A 46 1.44 13.45 1.74
N ILE A 47 0.55 12.45 1.74
CA ILE A 47 0.04 11.83 2.97
C ILE A 47 1.10 10.93 3.59
N PHE A 48 1.49 11.20 4.85
CA PHE A 48 2.46 10.41 5.64
C PHE A 48 3.82 10.21 4.95
N LEU A 49 4.32 11.22 4.22
CA LEU A 49 5.52 11.12 3.38
C LEU A 49 6.73 10.55 4.13
N ASP A 50 7.02 11.06 5.33
CA ASP A 50 8.21 10.63 6.08
C ASP A 50 8.14 9.15 6.49
N HIS A 51 6.95 8.64 6.82
CA HIS A 51 6.74 7.22 7.07
C HIS A 51 6.98 6.39 5.81
N HIS A 52 6.53 6.86 4.65
CA HIS A 52 6.78 6.20 3.36
C HIS A 52 8.26 6.20 2.99
N ILE A 53 8.97 7.32 3.19
CA ILE A 53 10.42 7.41 2.98
C ILE A 53 11.16 6.46 3.93
N ASN A 54 10.81 6.45 5.21
CA ASN A 54 11.41 5.53 6.17
C ASN A 54 11.23 4.06 5.76
N ARG A 55 10.04 3.68 5.32
CA ARG A 55 9.77 2.31 4.86
C ARG A 55 10.57 1.95 3.61
N VAL A 56 10.63 2.81 2.60
CA VAL A 56 11.38 2.48 1.38
C VAL A 56 12.88 2.34 1.64
N PHE A 57 13.46 3.17 2.52
CA PHE A 57 14.85 3.02 2.94
C PHE A 57 15.09 1.76 3.79
N ASN A 58 14.16 1.38 4.66
CA ASN A 58 14.23 0.10 5.35
C ASN A 58 14.22 -1.07 4.37
N ASN A 59 13.42 -0.99 3.30
CA ASN A 59 13.39 -2.02 2.25
C ASN A 59 14.67 -2.03 1.42
N VAL A 60 15.26 -0.87 1.10
CA VAL A 60 16.60 -0.73 0.49
C VAL A 60 17.63 -1.50 1.31
N ASN A 61 17.66 -1.30 2.63
CA ASN A 61 18.59 -1.99 3.53
C ASN A 61 18.34 -3.51 3.57
N LYS A 62 17.07 -3.95 3.66
CA LYS A 62 16.72 -5.39 3.64
C LYS A 62 17.13 -6.07 2.34
N MET A 63 16.95 -5.38 1.21
CA MET A 63 17.35 -5.86 -0.11
C MET A 63 18.84 -5.68 -0.41
N LYS A 64 19.63 -5.16 0.53
CA LYS A 64 21.08 -4.89 0.36
C LYS A 64 21.38 -4.00 -0.85
N MET A 65 20.48 -3.07 -1.16
CA MET A 65 20.67 -2.10 -2.22
C MET A 65 21.55 -0.93 -1.73
N ALA A 66 22.48 -0.46 -2.54
CA ALA A 66 23.16 0.82 -2.31
C ALA A 66 22.36 1.94 -2.97
N THR A 67 22.30 3.12 -2.35
CA THR A 67 21.68 4.32 -2.90
C THR A 67 22.62 5.52 -2.75
N GLN A 68 22.49 6.53 -3.59
CA GLN A 68 23.23 7.79 -3.52
C GLN A 68 22.46 8.85 -2.74
N GLU A 69 21.14 8.79 -2.76
CA GLU A 69 20.26 9.76 -2.14
C GLU A 69 20.06 9.45 -0.64
N SER A 70 20.08 10.50 0.17
CA SER A 70 19.61 10.45 1.56
C SER A 70 18.08 10.54 1.63
N LYS A 71 17.52 10.25 2.81
CA LYS A 71 16.07 10.44 3.07
C LYS A 71 15.63 11.88 2.82
N ASN A 72 16.47 12.85 3.18
CA ASN A 72 16.18 14.28 3.01
C ASN A 72 16.23 14.66 1.52
N ASP A 73 17.16 14.11 0.74
CA ASP A 73 17.20 14.34 -0.71
C ASP A 73 15.92 13.81 -1.36
N VAL A 74 15.49 12.60 -1.00
CA VAL A 74 14.23 12.03 -1.53
C VAL A 74 13.03 12.88 -1.13
N ARG A 75 12.96 13.37 0.13
CA ARG A 75 11.90 14.28 0.57
C ARG A 75 11.85 15.55 -0.31
N ASN A 76 12.98 16.22 -0.47
CA ASN A 76 13.08 17.44 -1.28
C ASN A 76 12.69 17.19 -2.75
N LEU A 77 13.16 16.10 -3.34
CA LEU A 77 12.83 15.71 -4.71
C LEU A 77 11.35 15.37 -4.90
N VAL A 78 10.68 14.80 -3.89
CA VAL A 78 9.22 14.61 -3.94
C VAL A 78 8.50 15.95 -4.02
N PHE A 79 8.81 16.90 -3.15
CA PHE A 79 8.19 18.23 -3.19
C PHE A 79 8.52 18.98 -4.48
N GLU A 80 9.76 18.92 -4.95
CA GLU A 80 10.14 19.51 -6.22
C GLU A 80 9.41 18.85 -7.41
N THR A 81 9.24 17.52 -7.39
CA THR A 81 8.45 16.83 -8.42
C THR A 81 6.98 17.27 -8.36
N LEU A 82 6.39 17.36 -7.17
CA LEU A 82 5.02 17.81 -6.99
C LEU A 82 4.81 19.24 -7.48
N SER A 83 5.76 20.16 -7.22
CA SER A 83 5.66 21.55 -7.68
C SER A 83 5.63 21.72 -9.20
N LYS A 84 6.10 20.70 -9.95
CA LYS A 84 6.05 20.66 -11.43
C LYS A 84 4.76 20.01 -11.95
N ASN A 85 3.86 19.60 -11.07
CA ASN A 85 2.60 18.92 -11.37
C ASN A 85 1.43 19.69 -10.78
N ASP A 86 0.30 19.71 -11.49
CA ASP A 86 -0.93 20.33 -10.97
C ASP A 86 -1.68 19.29 -10.09
N CYS A 87 -1.28 19.23 -8.82
CA CYS A 87 -1.95 18.42 -7.79
C CYS A 87 -2.72 19.30 -6.77
N SER A 88 -2.95 20.59 -7.06
CA SER A 88 -3.53 21.56 -6.13
C SER A 88 -5.05 21.44 -5.95
N ASN A 89 -5.75 20.80 -6.93
CA ASN A 89 -7.20 20.61 -6.91
C ASN A 89 -7.62 19.16 -7.17
N GLN A 90 -6.69 18.23 -7.10
CA GLN A 90 -6.93 16.80 -7.30
C GLN A 90 -5.91 15.98 -6.52
N GLU A 91 -6.32 14.81 -6.09
CA GLU A 91 -5.36 13.85 -5.54
C GLU A 91 -4.43 13.33 -6.63
N CYS A 92 -3.13 13.26 -6.32
CA CYS A 92 -2.12 12.60 -7.14
C CYS A 92 -1.58 11.37 -6.43
N ASN A 93 -1.26 10.34 -7.18
CA ASN A 93 -0.47 9.21 -6.70
C ASN A 93 1.02 9.52 -6.86
N ILE A 94 1.80 9.13 -5.86
CA ILE A 94 3.25 9.24 -5.84
C ILE A 94 3.82 7.84 -5.63
N MET A 95 4.66 7.38 -6.55
CA MET A 95 5.49 6.20 -6.36
C MET A 95 6.95 6.63 -6.19
N ILE A 96 7.59 6.22 -5.11
CA ILE A 96 9.02 6.39 -4.88
C ILE A 96 9.64 5.00 -4.99
N ALA A 97 10.56 4.80 -5.92
CA ALA A 97 11.19 3.51 -6.17
C ALA A 97 12.72 3.62 -6.30
N PHE A 98 13.42 2.62 -5.79
CA PHE A 98 14.84 2.40 -6.04
C PHE A 98 15.00 1.19 -6.96
N LEU A 99 15.60 1.42 -8.13
CA LEU A 99 15.72 0.46 -9.22
C LEU A 99 17.11 -0.15 -9.25
N GLY A 100 17.21 -1.47 -9.29
CA GLY A 100 18.48 -2.22 -9.18
C GLY A 100 19.44 -2.11 -10.36
N GLY A 101 18.96 -1.63 -11.52
CA GLY A 101 19.82 -1.40 -12.68
C GLY A 101 20.27 -2.68 -13.40
N LYS A 102 21.50 -2.66 -13.91
CA LYS A 102 22.13 -3.79 -14.63
C LYS A 102 23.04 -4.61 -13.73
N PRO A 103 23.26 -5.91 -14.04
CA PRO A 103 24.27 -6.70 -13.35
C PRO A 103 25.70 -6.24 -13.69
N GLY A 104 26.60 -6.36 -12.70
CA GLY A 104 27.99 -6.01 -12.80
C GLY A 104 28.95 -7.20 -12.76
N ASP A 105 28.41 -8.41 -12.61
CA ASP A 105 29.19 -9.63 -12.49
C ASP A 105 28.66 -10.76 -13.40
N SER A 106 29.42 -11.84 -13.48
CA SER A 106 29.08 -13.03 -14.31
C SER A 106 27.88 -13.82 -13.77
N SER A 107 27.51 -13.67 -12.49
CA SER A 107 26.31 -14.33 -11.93
C SER A 107 25.01 -13.71 -12.45
N GLY A 108 25.07 -12.46 -12.92
CA GLY A 108 23.89 -11.71 -13.33
C GLY A 108 22.96 -11.30 -12.18
N LEU A 109 23.46 -11.30 -10.93
CA LEU A 109 22.67 -11.03 -9.73
C LEU A 109 23.19 -9.85 -8.89
N ILE A 110 24.47 -9.47 -9.05
CA ILE A 110 25.08 -8.34 -8.32
C ILE A 110 24.95 -7.06 -9.14
N PRO A 111 24.40 -5.98 -8.58
CA PRO A 111 24.29 -4.69 -9.29
C PRO A 111 25.67 -4.10 -9.65
N ALA A 112 25.80 -3.54 -10.86
CA ALA A 112 27.00 -2.83 -11.30
C ALA A 112 27.19 -1.47 -10.63
N HIS A 113 26.09 -0.84 -10.20
CA HIS A 113 26.04 0.53 -9.69
C HIS A 113 25.02 0.63 -8.55
N PRO A 114 25.08 1.71 -7.75
CA PRO A 114 23.98 2.02 -6.83
C PRO A 114 22.62 2.06 -7.54
N SER A 115 21.57 1.79 -6.79
CA SER A 115 20.19 1.87 -7.28
C SER A 115 19.86 3.29 -7.75
N ARG A 116 18.98 3.39 -8.72
CA ARG A 116 18.52 4.67 -9.28
C ARG A 116 17.15 5.03 -8.73
N LEU A 117 17.01 6.29 -8.29
CA LEU A 117 15.75 6.81 -7.79
C LEU A 117 14.80 7.13 -8.95
N LEU A 118 13.55 6.69 -8.80
CA LEU A 118 12.40 7.08 -9.59
C LEU A 118 11.33 7.65 -8.66
N ILE A 119 10.87 8.87 -8.94
CA ILE A 119 9.65 9.44 -8.35
C ILE A 119 8.65 9.63 -9.47
N PHE A 120 7.59 8.83 -9.44
CA PHE A 120 6.60 8.74 -10.51
C PHE A 120 5.27 9.30 -10.03
N ILE A 121 4.75 10.33 -10.71
CA ILE A 121 3.50 11.00 -10.35
C ILE A 121 2.43 10.77 -11.43
N THR A 122 1.25 10.40 -10.97
CA THR A 122 0.06 10.22 -11.81
C THR A 122 -1.18 10.74 -11.11
N PRO A 123 -2.28 11.05 -11.82
CA PRO A 123 -3.56 11.28 -11.17
C PRO A 123 -3.95 10.13 -10.26
N ALA A 124 -4.56 10.42 -9.12
CA ALA A 124 -5.04 9.37 -8.25
C ALA A 124 -6.21 8.63 -8.92
N ARG A 125 -6.19 7.30 -8.85
CA ARG A 125 -7.30 6.48 -9.32
C ARG A 125 -8.45 6.58 -8.32
N LYS A 126 -9.61 6.99 -8.79
CA LYS A 126 -10.84 6.93 -7.99
C LYS A 126 -11.37 5.49 -7.96
N HIS A 127 -11.71 5.01 -6.79
CA HIS A 127 -12.44 3.76 -6.61
C HIS A 127 -13.96 4.04 -6.70
N PRO A 128 -14.78 3.03 -7.04
CA PRO A 128 -16.24 3.20 -7.08
C PRO A 128 -16.75 3.70 -5.72
N GLU A 129 -17.62 4.71 -5.75
CA GLU A 129 -18.20 5.30 -4.53
C GLU A 129 -19.01 4.26 -3.74
N GLU A 130 -19.61 3.31 -4.44
CA GLU A 130 -20.34 2.19 -3.85
C GLU A 130 -19.49 1.31 -2.93
N PHE A 131 -18.17 1.27 -3.10
CA PHE A 131 -17.30 0.53 -2.19
C PHE A 131 -17.30 1.15 -0.79
N TYR A 132 -17.47 2.47 -0.72
CA TYR A 132 -17.48 3.23 0.56
C TYR A 132 -18.88 3.32 1.16
N THR A 133 -19.94 3.24 0.34
CA THR A 133 -21.33 3.41 0.77
C THR A 133 -22.06 2.08 1.00
N ASN A 134 -21.67 1.02 0.28
CA ASN A 134 -22.32 -0.29 0.35
C ASN A 134 -21.39 -1.38 0.91
N GLY A 135 -20.06 -1.11 0.97
CA GLY A 135 -19.06 -2.10 1.35
C GLY A 135 -18.70 -3.05 0.20
N ILE A 136 -17.72 -3.90 0.45
CA ILE A 136 -17.21 -4.87 -0.53
C ILE A 136 -17.30 -6.30 -0.03
N SER A 137 -17.28 -7.25 -0.97
CA SER A 137 -17.07 -8.67 -0.73
C SER A 137 -15.62 -9.08 -1.02
N ILE A 138 -15.09 -10.01 -0.22
CA ILE A 138 -13.69 -10.48 -0.29
C ILE A 138 -13.66 -12.00 -0.51
N GLY A 139 -12.83 -12.44 -1.47
CA GLY A 139 -12.48 -13.85 -1.66
C GLY A 139 -11.23 -14.21 -0.84
N LEU A 140 -11.07 -15.50 -0.52
CA LEU A 140 -9.92 -16.03 0.21
C LEU A 140 -8.99 -16.80 -0.72
N ILE A 141 -7.69 -16.67 -0.48
CA ILE A 141 -6.67 -17.53 -1.09
C ILE A 141 -5.67 -17.92 -0.01
N GLU A 142 -5.38 -19.22 0.07
CA GLU A 142 -4.31 -19.71 0.92
C GLU A 142 -2.95 -19.40 0.26
N HIS A 143 -2.29 -18.39 0.78
CA HIS A 143 -1.00 -17.92 0.29
C HIS A 143 -0.27 -17.08 1.34
N ALA A 144 0.95 -17.48 1.68
CA ALA A 144 1.88 -16.66 2.46
C ALA A 144 2.98 -16.11 1.54
N ARG A 145 3.13 -14.79 1.49
CA ARG A 145 4.15 -14.15 0.65
C ARG A 145 5.55 -14.37 1.22
N SER A 146 6.48 -14.80 0.38
CA SER A 146 7.90 -14.73 0.74
C SER A 146 8.33 -13.27 0.86
N ASN A 147 9.08 -12.92 1.91
CA ASN A 147 9.52 -11.54 2.18
C ASN A 147 8.35 -10.54 2.24
N ALA A 148 7.24 -10.91 2.89
CA ALA A 148 6.03 -10.11 2.96
C ALA A 148 6.26 -8.71 3.55
N ASP A 149 7.27 -8.56 4.40
CA ASP A 149 7.70 -7.31 5.05
C ASP A 149 8.55 -6.39 4.13
N ILE A 150 8.77 -6.79 2.87
CA ILE A 150 9.45 -5.99 1.84
C ILE A 150 8.45 -5.58 0.76
N LYS A 151 8.30 -4.28 0.53
CA LYS A 151 7.45 -3.79 -0.58
C LYS A 151 8.26 -3.76 -1.87
N ALA A 152 8.21 -4.88 -2.60
CA ALA A 152 8.93 -5.10 -3.85
C ALA A 152 8.03 -5.79 -4.89
N PRO A 153 8.20 -5.53 -6.20
CA PRO A 153 7.38 -6.15 -7.25
C PRO A 153 7.43 -7.67 -7.27
N MET A 154 8.55 -8.26 -6.86
CA MET A 154 8.70 -9.73 -6.79
C MET A 154 7.65 -10.41 -5.88
N THR A 155 7.03 -9.66 -4.97
CA THR A 155 5.98 -10.19 -4.06
C THR A 155 4.57 -10.13 -4.66
N TYR A 156 4.39 -9.57 -5.88
CA TYR A 156 3.06 -9.33 -6.48
C TYR A 156 2.59 -10.41 -7.45
N GLY A 157 3.44 -11.35 -7.86
CA GLY A 157 3.06 -12.43 -8.79
C GLY A 157 1.78 -13.17 -8.36
N PRO A 158 1.68 -13.66 -7.12
CA PRO A 158 0.47 -14.31 -6.63
C PRO A 158 -0.76 -13.39 -6.60
N ALA A 159 -0.57 -12.10 -6.30
CA ALA A 159 -1.67 -11.12 -6.32
C ALA A 159 -2.26 -10.95 -7.72
N LEU A 160 -1.39 -10.85 -8.73
CA LEU A 160 -1.81 -10.74 -10.13
C LEU A 160 -2.55 -11.99 -10.59
N LEU A 161 -2.04 -13.18 -10.23
CA LEU A 161 -2.69 -14.45 -10.57
C LEU A 161 -4.07 -14.55 -9.91
N ALA A 162 -4.15 -14.24 -8.62
CA ALA A 162 -5.38 -14.26 -7.84
C ALA A 162 -6.43 -13.30 -8.43
N GLN A 163 -6.08 -12.04 -8.69
CA GLN A 163 -6.98 -11.06 -9.26
C GLN A 163 -7.45 -11.44 -10.67
N ASN A 164 -6.57 -12.00 -11.51
CA ASN A 164 -6.97 -12.47 -12.84
C ASN A 164 -7.92 -13.68 -12.78
N THR A 165 -7.80 -14.52 -11.77
CA THR A 165 -8.73 -15.66 -11.56
C THR A 165 -10.10 -15.14 -11.14
N LEU A 166 -10.17 -14.21 -10.18
CA LEU A 166 -11.43 -13.63 -9.71
C LEU A 166 -12.12 -12.75 -10.74
N ALA A 167 -11.34 -11.99 -11.54
CA ALA A 167 -11.89 -11.14 -12.58
C ALA A 167 -12.71 -11.91 -13.64
N LYS A 168 -12.44 -13.20 -13.83
CA LYS A 168 -13.22 -14.06 -14.73
C LYS A 168 -14.60 -14.39 -14.19
N ASP A 169 -14.71 -14.51 -12.87
CA ASP A 169 -15.93 -14.96 -12.21
C ASP A 169 -16.75 -13.81 -11.61
N ASN A 170 -16.19 -12.57 -11.55
CA ASN A 170 -16.78 -11.37 -10.91
C ASN A 170 -17.37 -11.63 -9.51
N ALA A 171 -16.83 -12.65 -8.80
CA ALA A 171 -17.42 -13.14 -7.56
C ALA A 171 -17.11 -12.22 -6.37
N TYR A 172 -15.94 -11.56 -6.38
CA TYR A 172 -15.45 -10.75 -5.26
C TYR A 172 -14.74 -9.47 -5.73
N ASN A 173 -14.76 -8.44 -4.89
CA ASN A 173 -14.10 -7.17 -5.18
C ASN A 173 -12.60 -7.23 -4.92
N GLU A 174 -12.18 -7.97 -3.88
CA GLU A 174 -10.79 -8.05 -3.40
C GLU A 174 -10.45 -9.45 -2.89
N ILE A 175 -9.16 -9.69 -2.64
CA ILE A 175 -8.64 -10.98 -2.12
C ILE A 175 -7.88 -10.76 -0.83
N LEU A 176 -8.14 -11.60 0.14
CA LEU A 176 -7.46 -11.71 1.41
C LEU A 176 -6.65 -13.01 1.45
N TYR A 177 -5.37 -12.91 1.85
CA TYR A 177 -4.49 -14.05 2.02
C TYR A 177 -4.68 -14.69 3.39
N THR A 178 -4.67 -16.02 3.38
CA THR A 178 -4.68 -16.84 4.59
C THR A 178 -3.52 -17.83 4.57
N ASP A 179 -3.09 -18.29 5.74
CA ASP A 179 -2.14 -19.38 5.90
C ASP A 179 -2.57 -20.27 7.08
N LYS A 180 -2.96 -21.50 6.80
CA LYS A 180 -3.41 -22.48 7.81
C LYS A 180 -4.45 -21.92 8.77
N GLY A 181 -5.47 -21.25 8.23
CA GLY A 181 -6.56 -20.64 8.98
C GLY A 181 -6.22 -19.30 9.65
N LYS A 182 -5.01 -18.78 9.54
CA LYS A 182 -4.65 -17.44 9.94
C LYS A 182 -4.93 -16.45 8.82
N VAL A 183 -5.49 -15.32 9.16
CA VAL A 183 -5.67 -14.19 8.25
C VAL A 183 -4.41 -13.36 8.22
N LEU A 184 -3.89 -13.07 7.03
CA LEU A 184 -2.69 -12.28 6.82
C LEU A 184 -3.04 -10.85 6.41
N GLU A 185 -2.93 -10.55 5.15
CA GLU A 185 -3.22 -9.26 4.54
C GLU A 185 -3.84 -9.47 3.15
N GLY A 186 -4.37 -8.42 2.55
CA GLY A 186 -4.84 -8.52 1.17
C GLY A 186 -3.74 -8.33 0.15
N THR A 187 -4.12 -8.37 -1.12
CA THR A 187 -3.19 -8.17 -2.25
C THR A 187 -2.45 -6.83 -2.16
N THR A 188 -3.13 -5.78 -1.69
CA THR A 188 -2.58 -4.40 -1.58
C THR A 188 -3.13 -3.62 -0.37
N PHE A 189 -3.67 -4.30 0.64
CA PHE A 189 -4.31 -3.68 1.80
C PHE A 189 -4.08 -4.47 3.09
N SER A 190 -4.25 -3.80 4.22
CA SER A 190 -4.33 -4.43 5.55
C SER A 190 -5.78 -4.68 5.92
N PHE A 191 -6.04 -5.76 6.65
CA PHE A 191 -7.36 -6.20 7.05
C PHE A 191 -7.59 -5.99 8.54
N PHE A 192 -8.81 -5.57 8.91
CA PHE A 192 -9.24 -5.29 10.28
C PHE A 192 -10.61 -5.87 10.54
N ILE A 193 -10.84 -6.30 11.76
CA ILE A 193 -12.17 -6.64 12.29
C ILE A 193 -12.51 -5.78 13.51
N ILE A 194 -13.80 -5.62 13.77
CA ILE A 194 -14.33 -5.02 14.99
C ILE A 194 -15.12 -6.08 15.72
N LYS A 195 -14.76 -6.34 16.97
CA LYS A 195 -15.43 -7.31 17.82
C LYS A 195 -16.75 -6.75 18.39
N ASN A 196 -17.52 -7.62 19.04
CA ASN A 196 -18.78 -7.21 19.68
C ASN A 196 -18.58 -6.20 20.84
N ASP A 197 -17.42 -6.19 21.48
CA ASP A 197 -17.01 -5.21 22.49
C ASP A 197 -16.46 -3.90 21.90
N GLU A 198 -16.58 -3.72 20.56
CA GLU A 198 -16.11 -2.59 19.78
C GLU A 198 -14.58 -2.44 19.71
N SER A 199 -13.82 -3.38 20.26
CA SER A 199 -12.36 -3.40 20.06
C SER A 199 -12.01 -3.83 18.62
N VAL A 200 -10.97 -3.20 18.08
CA VAL A 200 -10.44 -3.46 16.73
C VAL A 200 -9.33 -4.49 16.80
N VAL A 201 -9.28 -5.40 15.86
CA VAL A 201 -8.17 -6.37 15.74
C VAL A 201 -7.61 -6.36 14.33
N THR A 202 -6.31 -6.46 14.20
CA THR A 202 -5.61 -6.63 12.92
C THR A 202 -4.47 -7.63 13.04
N SER A 203 -4.08 -8.23 11.93
CA SER A 203 -2.98 -9.19 11.90
C SER A 203 -1.66 -8.54 12.30
N LYS A 204 -0.84 -9.24 13.11
CA LYS A 204 0.44 -8.76 13.60
C LYS A 204 1.48 -8.69 12.46
N ALA A 205 2.18 -7.57 12.36
CA ALA A 205 3.27 -7.36 11.40
C ALA A 205 4.59 -7.93 11.95
N ASP A 206 4.70 -9.24 12.01
CA ASP A 206 5.87 -9.99 12.53
C ASP A 206 6.77 -10.55 11.41
N GLY A 207 6.62 -10.06 10.18
CA GLY A 207 7.30 -10.55 8.98
C GLY A 207 6.39 -11.35 8.05
N SER A 208 5.20 -11.76 8.51
CA SER A 208 4.20 -12.48 7.72
C SER A 208 3.36 -11.57 6.82
N ILE A 209 3.31 -10.27 7.13
CA ILE A 209 2.61 -9.23 6.38
C ILE A 209 3.48 -7.98 6.23
N LEU A 210 3.11 -7.12 5.29
CA LEU A 210 3.74 -5.82 5.13
C LEU A 210 3.35 -4.88 6.30
N SER A 211 4.34 -4.20 6.88
CA SER A 211 4.08 -3.07 7.78
C SER A 211 3.53 -1.89 6.97
N SER A 212 2.22 -1.86 6.80
CA SER A 212 1.50 -0.83 6.04
C SER A 212 1.48 0.50 6.79
N ILE A 213 1.76 1.61 6.07
CA ILE A 213 1.74 2.95 6.67
C ILE A 213 0.34 3.33 7.12
N THR A 214 -0.68 3.07 6.31
CA THR A 214 -2.08 3.32 6.68
C THR A 214 -2.50 2.50 7.92
N ARG A 215 -2.05 1.24 8.00
CA ARG A 215 -2.29 0.40 9.18
C ARG A 215 -1.67 1.00 10.43
N LEU A 216 -0.42 1.45 10.39
CA LEU A 216 0.26 2.10 11.53
C LEU A 216 -0.47 3.38 11.92
N ALA A 217 -0.82 4.24 10.96
CA ALA A 217 -1.57 5.46 11.22
C ALA A 217 -2.94 5.17 11.89
N LEU A 218 -3.65 4.15 11.42
CA LEU A 218 -4.92 3.74 12.04
C LEU A 218 -4.74 3.24 13.47
N ILE A 219 -3.70 2.46 13.76
CA ILE A 219 -3.39 2.01 15.12
C ILE A 219 -3.18 3.22 16.05
N ASP A 220 -2.45 4.22 15.59
CA ASP A 220 -2.19 5.44 16.39
C ASP A 220 -3.47 6.27 16.55
N ILE A 221 -4.28 6.45 15.50
CA ILE A 221 -5.58 7.14 15.55
C ILE A 221 -6.51 6.46 16.56
N LEU A 222 -6.61 5.13 16.51
CA LEU A 222 -7.46 4.38 17.43
C LEU A 222 -7.02 4.54 18.90
N LYS A 223 -5.71 4.45 19.17
CA LYS A 223 -5.13 4.66 20.50
C LYS A 223 -5.41 6.07 21.03
N ILE A 224 -5.17 7.11 20.21
CA ILE A 224 -5.42 8.52 20.58
C ILE A 224 -6.90 8.73 20.92
N ASN A 225 -7.81 8.08 20.22
CA ASN A 225 -9.25 8.17 20.45
C ASN A 225 -9.77 7.14 21.48
N GLN A 226 -8.90 6.46 22.22
CA GLN A 226 -9.24 5.48 23.27
C GLN A 226 -10.10 4.32 22.75
N ILE A 227 -9.97 3.95 21.47
CA ILE A 227 -10.59 2.77 20.88
C ILE A 227 -9.60 1.61 21.02
N GLY A 228 -10.05 0.51 21.63
CA GLY A 228 -9.22 -0.68 21.84
C GLY A 228 -8.70 -1.24 20.51
N ILE A 229 -7.39 -1.45 20.39
CA ILE A 229 -6.75 -2.07 19.22
C ILE A 229 -5.78 -3.15 19.64
N GLU A 230 -5.91 -4.32 19.04
CA GLU A 230 -5.05 -5.48 19.28
C GLU A 230 -4.39 -5.94 17.97
N GLU A 231 -3.08 -6.12 18.02
CA GLU A 231 -2.28 -6.74 16.95
C GLU A 231 -1.96 -8.18 17.33
N LYS A 232 -2.55 -9.16 16.63
CA LYS A 232 -2.35 -10.58 16.93
C LYS A 232 -2.44 -11.46 15.67
N ASN A 233 -2.22 -12.75 15.85
CA ASN A 233 -2.57 -13.74 14.83
C ASN A 233 -4.10 -13.85 14.74
N LEU A 234 -4.68 -13.18 13.74
CA LEU A 234 -6.12 -13.20 13.49
C LEU A 234 -6.50 -14.52 12.79
N THR A 235 -7.59 -15.15 13.22
CA THR A 235 -8.10 -16.39 12.62
C THR A 235 -9.36 -16.15 11.80
N LEU A 236 -9.66 -17.03 10.85
CA LEU A 236 -10.91 -16.96 10.07
C LEU A 236 -12.15 -17.12 10.96
N ASP A 237 -12.08 -17.94 12.01
CA ASP A 237 -13.18 -18.09 12.96
C ASP A 237 -13.51 -16.79 13.69
N GLU A 238 -12.49 -16.02 14.09
CA GLU A 238 -12.68 -14.70 14.69
C GLU A 238 -13.24 -13.70 13.68
N VAL A 239 -12.82 -13.77 12.42
CA VAL A 239 -13.34 -12.92 11.35
C VAL A 239 -14.84 -13.19 11.13
N TYR A 240 -15.26 -14.44 11.01
CA TYR A 240 -16.66 -14.79 10.80
C TYR A 240 -17.57 -14.45 11.99
N LYS A 241 -17.01 -14.35 13.20
CA LYS A 241 -17.73 -13.94 14.42
C LYS A 241 -17.65 -12.44 14.70
N SER A 242 -16.97 -11.68 13.86
CA SER A 242 -16.80 -10.24 14.07
C SER A 242 -18.11 -9.48 13.80
N LYS A 243 -18.26 -8.36 14.49
CA LYS A 243 -19.39 -7.44 14.31
C LYS A 243 -19.30 -6.68 13.00
N GLU A 244 -18.06 -6.23 12.66
CA GLU A 244 -17.77 -5.47 11.46
C GLU A 244 -16.37 -5.83 10.95
N ALA A 245 -16.09 -5.54 9.67
CA ALA A 245 -14.75 -5.64 9.10
C ALA A 245 -14.51 -4.52 8.11
N PHE A 246 -13.23 -4.19 7.90
CA PHE A 246 -12.81 -3.22 6.89
C PHE A 246 -11.39 -3.48 6.41
N ILE A 247 -11.06 -2.92 5.25
CA ILE A 247 -9.71 -2.88 4.70
C ILE A 247 -9.16 -1.46 4.72
N ALA A 248 -7.81 -1.34 4.72
CA ALA A 248 -7.16 -0.04 4.67
C ALA A 248 -5.89 -0.07 3.81
N SER A 249 -5.69 0.96 2.99
CA SER A 249 -4.48 1.16 2.19
C SER A 249 -4.25 2.62 1.83
N SER A 250 -3.02 2.96 1.44
CA SER A 250 -2.64 4.36 1.14
C SER A 250 -3.35 4.99 -0.06
N THR A 251 -4.00 4.21 -0.92
CA THR A 251 -4.69 4.71 -2.11
C THR A 251 -6.21 4.59 -2.05
N ARG A 252 -6.72 3.82 -1.07
CA ARG A 252 -8.16 3.54 -0.92
C ARG A 252 -8.73 4.09 0.39
N ASP A 253 -7.85 4.55 1.28
CA ASP A 253 -8.22 4.89 2.66
C ASP A 253 -8.82 3.65 3.36
N ILE A 254 -10.05 3.76 3.85
CA ILE A 254 -10.79 2.68 4.52
C ILE A 254 -11.99 2.28 3.69
N ILE A 255 -12.12 0.99 3.40
CA ILE A 255 -13.30 0.44 2.71
C ILE A 255 -13.93 -0.62 3.61
N PRO A 256 -15.25 -0.52 3.93
CA PRO A 256 -15.97 -1.52 4.70
C PRO A 256 -16.07 -2.86 3.98
N VAL A 257 -16.05 -3.97 4.74
CA VAL A 257 -16.21 -5.34 4.24
C VAL A 257 -17.50 -5.90 4.80
N ILE A 258 -18.43 -6.33 3.93
CA ILE A 258 -19.74 -6.85 4.31
C ILE A 258 -19.84 -8.37 4.19
N SER A 259 -18.95 -8.99 3.42
CA SER A 259 -18.89 -10.45 3.32
C SER A 259 -17.50 -10.96 2.96
N ILE A 260 -17.20 -12.19 3.38
CA ILE A 260 -15.99 -12.92 3.00
C ILE A 260 -16.43 -14.27 2.45
N GLU A 261 -16.18 -14.50 1.17
CA GLU A 261 -16.78 -15.60 0.41
C GLU A 261 -18.31 -15.62 0.59
N ASN A 262 -18.86 -16.72 1.03
CA ASN A 262 -20.31 -16.88 1.28
C ASN A 262 -20.74 -16.46 2.70
N ASN A 263 -19.81 -15.98 3.53
CA ASN A 263 -20.09 -15.62 4.91
C ASN A 263 -20.34 -14.12 5.04
N ILE A 264 -21.52 -13.75 5.49
CA ILE A 264 -21.88 -12.36 5.80
C ILE A 264 -21.16 -11.96 7.10
N ILE A 265 -20.57 -10.75 7.11
CA ILE A 265 -19.97 -10.16 8.30
C ILE A 265 -21.03 -9.30 9.02
N GLY A 266 -21.21 -9.56 10.31
CA GLY A 266 -22.23 -8.88 11.10
C GLY A 266 -23.65 -9.12 10.55
N ASP A 267 -24.31 -8.04 10.17
CA ASP A 267 -25.65 -8.05 9.55
C ASP A 267 -25.60 -7.82 8.02
N GLY A 268 -24.41 -7.78 7.42
CA GLY A 268 -24.22 -7.50 5.99
C GLY A 268 -24.29 -6.03 5.61
N ASN A 269 -24.31 -5.13 6.58
CA ASN A 269 -24.31 -3.68 6.36
C ASN A 269 -23.04 -3.03 6.91
N ILE A 270 -22.78 -1.79 6.50
CA ILE A 270 -21.67 -1.01 7.06
C ILE A 270 -22.04 -0.59 8.49
N GLY A 271 -21.27 -1.09 9.45
CA GLY A 271 -21.50 -0.81 10.85
C GLY A 271 -21.11 0.61 11.29
N ILE A 272 -21.64 1.01 12.43
CA ILE A 272 -21.44 2.36 13.00
C ILE A 272 -19.97 2.57 13.40
N ALA A 273 -19.30 1.55 13.93
CA ALA A 273 -17.93 1.66 14.37
C ALA A 273 -16.97 1.86 13.18
N THR A 274 -17.19 1.16 12.08
CA THR A 274 -16.41 1.38 10.84
C THR A 274 -16.60 2.80 10.31
N LYS A 275 -17.84 3.32 10.26
CA LYS A 275 -18.12 4.71 9.85
C LYS A 275 -17.37 5.72 10.73
N LYS A 276 -17.41 5.53 12.04
CA LYS A 276 -16.67 6.37 12.99
C LYS A 276 -15.15 6.34 12.73
N ILE A 277 -14.59 5.17 12.45
CA ILE A 277 -13.15 5.03 12.15
C ILE A 277 -12.81 5.73 10.82
N MET A 278 -13.67 5.63 9.81
CA MET A 278 -13.53 6.37 8.54
C MET A 278 -13.51 7.88 8.79
N GLU A 279 -14.42 8.40 9.60
CA GLU A 279 -14.48 9.84 9.97
C GLU A 279 -13.21 10.28 10.72
N LEU A 280 -12.74 9.51 11.70
CA LEU A 280 -11.52 9.80 12.44
C LEU A 280 -10.29 9.81 11.53
N TYR A 281 -10.22 8.90 10.58
CA TYR A 281 -9.13 8.86 9.60
C TYR A 281 -9.15 10.09 8.70
N GLN A 282 -10.31 10.50 8.18
CA GLN A 282 -10.44 11.71 7.36
C GLN A 282 -10.11 12.98 8.16
N LEU A 283 -10.52 13.02 9.43
CA LEU A 283 -10.15 14.12 10.33
C LEU A 283 -8.61 14.21 10.50
N GLU A 284 -7.91 13.08 10.62
CA GLU A 284 -6.45 13.08 10.70
C GLU A 284 -5.81 13.56 9.40
N LEU A 285 -6.32 13.11 8.24
CA LEU A 285 -5.84 13.59 6.94
C LEU A 285 -6.04 15.11 6.77
N SER A 286 -7.13 15.66 7.30
CA SER A 286 -7.42 17.10 7.23
C SER A 286 -6.43 17.98 8.03
N LYS A 287 -5.66 17.39 8.96
CA LYS A 287 -4.61 18.07 9.72
C LYS A 287 -3.30 18.23 8.93
N ILE A 288 -3.16 17.50 7.82
CA ILE A 288 -1.98 17.60 6.95
C ILE A 288 -2.08 18.92 6.20
N LYS A 289 -1.28 19.90 6.66
CA LYS A 289 -1.23 21.26 6.08
C LYS A 289 -0.11 21.37 5.07
N SER A 290 -0.23 22.37 4.18
CA SER A 290 0.90 22.89 3.41
C SER A 290 1.87 23.60 4.35
N ASP A 291 3.12 23.13 4.37
CA ASP A 291 4.24 23.85 4.99
C ASP A 291 4.59 25.11 4.18
#